data_b3da0d3e965dda10903d509159581ff5
#
_entry.id   b3da0d3e965dda10903d509159581ff5
#
_cell.length_a   1.000
_cell.length_b   1.000
_cell.length_c   1.000
_cell.angle_alpha   90.00
_cell.angle_beta   90.00
_cell.angle_gamma   90.00
#
_symmetry.space_group_name_H-M   'P 1'
#
loop_
_entity.id
_entity.type
_entity.pdbx_description
1 polymer ?
#
loop_
_entity_poly.entity_id
_entity_poly.type
_entity_poly.pdbx_seq_one_letter_code
_entity_poly.pdbx_strand_id
1 'polypeptide(L)'
;MQRLSTRHAGTANDYGLVGLASFVQDASTLEESGRSDATSDSLGLAAHVGWRVVSAFARSCVILALLAFCVPGSSQGSVSKLRVATRVVPPMVIEDKGALRGFSIELWNSISARLNRTTEYLVMSDVGELLDAVGDGRADLGIAAISITSERESRFDFSQPILNAGLQILVRGAAENAEPSPVHLMRLFFSRTLLIWLGIALLLIMIPAHLVWVVERHHRNGIIPSRNYFPGIFHAMYWAAGTLATQADHMPRHWIARIIAVLWMFTAVVFVAFYTAQLTASLTAQQIRGSINGPQDLVGRHVGTTRASTAAAYLSENKAQVREFVSIDAVYDALLDKEVDAVVFDAPAILYYASHEGKGLAQVVGGVFHKEDYGIVFPTDSPLRKQVNEALLALRENGRYQKIYDEWFGKN
;
A
#
# COMPACT_ATOMS: atom_id res chain seq x y z
N MET A 1 12.29 43.20 -15.80
CA MET A 1 13.18 44.03 -14.98
C MET A 1 14.10 43.13 -14.23
N GLN A 2 15.36 43.18 -14.65
CA GLN A 2 16.64 43.16 -13.95
C GLN A 2 16.92 41.89 -13.12
N ARG A 3 17.78 41.02 -13.62
CA ARG A 3 19.29 40.99 -13.71
C ARG A 3 19.98 41.04 -12.35
N LEU A 4 20.77 40.02 -12.06
CA LEU A 4 22.25 39.92 -11.94
C LEU A 4 22.58 38.65 -11.15
N SER A 5 23.26 37.63 -11.65
CA SER A 5 24.71 37.51 -12.01
C SER A 5 25.64 37.60 -10.82
N THR A 6 26.37 36.53 -10.58
CA THR A 6 27.84 36.36 -10.45
C THR A 6 28.10 34.96 -9.86
N ARG A 7 28.73 34.03 -10.53
CA ARG A 7 30.16 33.73 -10.70
C ARG A 7 30.96 33.75 -9.39
N HIS A 8 31.42 32.57 -8.96
CA HIS A 8 32.90 32.40 -8.80
C HIS A 8 33.29 30.90 -8.85
N ALA A 9 34.30 30.69 -9.64
CA ALA A 9 35.13 29.53 -9.83
C ALA A 9 36.28 29.56 -8.80
N GLY A 10 36.92 28.43 -8.59
CA GLY A 10 38.19 28.30 -7.86
C GLY A 10 38.33 26.90 -7.34
N THR A 11 39.00 26.12 -7.93
CA THR A 11 40.38 25.74 -8.24
C THR A 11 40.76 24.46 -7.50
N ALA A 12 41.23 23.55 -8.32
CA ALA A 12 41.97 22.32 -8.01
C ALA A 12 43.02 22.45 -6.91
N ASN A 13 43.29 21.36 -6.23
CA ASN A 13 44.63 21.05 -5.75
C ASN A 13 44.90 19.56 -5.91
N ASP A 14 45.65 19.30 -6.97
CA ASP A 14 46.57 18.19 -7.19
C ASP A 14 47.79 18.35 -6.24
N TYR A 15 48.08 17.38 -5.42
CA TYR A 15 49.40 17.02 -4.82
C TYR A 15 49.13 15.68 -4.13
N GLY A 16 49.73 14.58 -4.39
CA GLY A 16 51.08 14.29 -4.68
C GLY A 16 51.25 12.78 -4.75
N LEU A 17 51.66 12.34 -5.89
CA LEU A 17 52.16 10.99 -6.15
C LEU A 17 53.56 11.16 -6.83
N VAL A 18 54.54 11.51 -6.02
CA VAL A 18 55.97 11.39 -6.39
C VAL A 18 56.74 11.07 -5.12
N GLY A 19 57.33 9.88 -5.06
CA GLY A 19 58.31 9.61 -4.01
C GLY A 19 58.38 8.16 -3.55
N LEU A 20 58.55 7.19 -4.44
CA LEU A 20 59.08 5.85 -4.10
C LEU A 20 59.61 5.13 -5.36
N ALA A 21 60.60 5.73 -6.02
CA ALA A 21 61.36 5.08 -7.08
C ALA A 21 62.77 5.69 -7.14
N SER A 22 63.58 5.54 -6.06
CA SER A 22 64.99 5.76 -6.10
C SER A 22 65.70 5.17 -4.86
N PHE A 23 65.71 3.82 -4.78
CA PHE A 23 66.62 3.14 -3.84
C PHE A 23 66.92 1.69 -4.25
N VAL A 24 67.15 1.44 -5.53
CA VAL A 24 67.73 0.19 -6.03
C VAL A 24 68.61 0.55 -7.24
N GLN A 25 69.76 1.16 -7.01
CA GLN A 25 70.83 1.20 -8.01
C GLN A 25 72.05 1.81 -7.35
N ASP A 26 72.79 1.00 -6.53
CA ASP A 26 74.23 1.16 -6.24
C ASP A 26 74.73 -0.05 -5.44
N ALA A 27 74.96 -1.16 -6.13
CA ALA A 27 75.75 -2.26 -5.61
C ALA A 27 76.30 -3.12 -6.77
N SER A 28 77.01 -2.51 -7.71
CA SER A 28 77.80 -3.26 -8.70
C SER A 28 78.97 -2.42 -9.22
N THR A 29 79.94 -2.12 -8.36
CA THR A 29 81.26 -1.78 -8.77
C THR A 29 82.15 -1.74 -7.51
N LEU A 30 82.82 -2.84 -7.25
CA LEU A 30 84.11 -2.93 -6.53
C LEU A 30 84.61 -4.39 -6.51
N GLU A 31 84.96 -4.88 -7.63
CA GLU A 31 85.84 -6.05 -7.77
C GLU A 31 86.91 -5.68 -8.77
N GLU A 32 88.06 -5.38 -8.28
CA GLU A 32 89.38 -5.62 -8.88
C GLU A 32 90.43 -4.83 -8.10
N SER A 33 91.28 -5.54 -7.38
CA SER A 33 92.75 -5.27 -7.25
C SER A 33 93.26 -5.82 -5.94
N GLY A 34 94.21 -6.75 -6.03
CA GLY A 34 95.11 -7.09 -4.90
C GLY A 34 95.54 -8.54 -4.84
N ARG A 35 96.44 -8.90 -5.77
CA ARG A 35 97.21 -10.17 -5.76
C ARG A 35 98.44 -9.95 -4.91
N SER A 36 98.74 -10.84 -3.91
CA SER A 36 100.08 -11.45 -3.69
C SER A 36 100.13 -12.33 -2.42
N ASP A 37 100.64 -13.50 -2.63
CA ASP A 37 101.40 -14.45 -1.82
C ASP A 37 101.44 -14.34 -0.30
N ALA A 38 101.10 -15.44 0.38
CA ALA A 38 102.01 -16.13 1.34
C ALA A 38 101.36 -17.35 1.95
N THR A 39 101.91 -18.52 1.60
CA THR A 39 102.22 -19.69 2.39
C THR A 39 101.21 -20.39 3.28
N SER A 40 100.96 -21.67 2.87
CA SER A 40 100.64 -22.86 3.62
C SER A 40 100.96 -22.87 5.10
N ASP A 41 99.96 -22.98 5.97
CA ASP A 41 99.94 -23.81 7.19
C ASP A 41 98.71 -23.40 8.08
N SER A 42 97.56 -23.69 7.65
CA SER A 42 96.33 -23.63 8.56
C SER A 42 95.08 -24.36 8.02
N LEU A 43 95.29 -25.41 7.27
CA LEU A 43 94.16 -26.13 6.62
C LEU A 43 93.41 -27.14 7.53
N GLY A 44 93.76 -27.22 8.82
CA GLY A 44 93.11 -28.16 9.75
C GLY A 44 92.05 -27.64 10.69
N LEU A 45 92.05 -26.34 10.97
CA LEU A 45 91.10 -25.77 11.99
C LEU A 45 89.87 -25.06 11.40
N ALA A 46 89.97 -24.61 10.18
CA ALA A 46 88.92 -23.87 9.53
C ALA A 46 87.71 -24.78 9.03
N ALA A 47 87.97 -26.06 8.74
CA ALA A 47 86.94 -26.98 8.26
C ALA A 47 85.95 -27.39 9.35
N HIS A 48 86.34 -27.45 10.62
CA HIS A 48 85.46 -27.83 11.72
C HIS A 48 84.58 -26.65 12.24
N VAL A 49 84.97 -25.42 12.10
CA VAL A 49 84.16 -24.27 12.51
C VAL A 49 83.19 -23.88 11.42
N GLY A 50 83.54 -24.03 10.12
CA GLY A 50 82.59 -23.78 9.02
C GLY A 50 81.38 -24.73 9.00
N TRP A 51 81.64 -26.02 9.28
CA TRP A 51 80.51 -27.03 9.31
C TRP A 51 79.57 -26.79 10.46
N ARG A 52 79.99 -26.34 11.62
CA ARG A 52 79.11 -26.08 12.78
C ARG A 52 78.33 -24.78 12.56
N VAL A 53 78.83 -23.77 11.89
CA VAL A 53 78.08 -22.57 11.56
C VAL A 53 77.10 -22.79 10.45
N VAL A 54 77.44 -23.56 9.39
CA VAL A 54 76.49 -23.93 8.31
C VAL A 54 75.41 -24.85 8.83
N SER A 55 75.67 -25.80 9.73
CA SER A 55 74.63 -26.65 10.32
C SER A 55 73.78 -25.94 11.32
N ALA A 56 74.27 -24.87 12.01
CA ALA A 56 73.45 -24.02 12.87
C ALA A 56 72.51 -23.11 12.03
N PHE A 57 72.97 -22.55 10.92
CA PHE A 57 72.16 -21.74 10.00
C PHE A 57 71.12 -22.63 9.30
N ALA A 58 71.44 -23.84 8.85
CA ALA A 58 70.47 -24.75 8.24
C ALA A 58 69.39 -25.17 9.23
N ARG A 59 69.73 -25.43 10.52
CA ARG A 59 68.74 -25.74 11.58
C ARG A 59 67.85 -24.53 11.92
N SER A 60 68.39 -23.28 11.94
CA SER A 60 67.64 -22.10 12.16
C SER A 60 66.69 -21.77 11.00
N CYS A 61 67.10 -21.98 9.74
CA CYS A 61 66.22 -21.85 8.58
C CYS A 61 65.09 -22.88 8.54
N VAL A 62 65.35 -24.13 8.97
CA VAL A 62 64.31 -25.14 9.05
C VAL A 62 63.32 -24.86 10.18
N ILE A 63 63.76 -24.33 11.32
CA ILE A 63 62.88 -23.93 12.43
C ILE A 63 62.09 -22.67 12.03
N LEU A 64 62.65 -21.69 11.33
CA LEU A 64 61.93 -20.53 10.79
C LEU A 64 60.90 -20.95 9.71
N ALA A 65 61.25 -21.90 8.83
CA ALA A 65 60.31 -22.46 7.84
C ALA A 65 59.16 -23.24 8.48
N LEU A 66 59.45 -24.00 9.56
CA LEU A 66 58.38 -24.70 10.31
C LEU A 66 57.52 -23.75 11.13
N LEU A 67 58.06 -22.64 11.65
CA LEU A 67 57.28 -21.62 12.30
C LEU A 67 56.43 -20.77 11.30
N ALA A 68 56.90 -20.59 10.07
CA ALA A 68 56.13 -19.94 9.01
C ALA A 68 54.93 -20.82 8.49
N PHE A 69 55.02 -22.13 8.67
CA PHE A 69 53.90 -23.06 8.31
C PHE A 69 52.88 -23.23 9.43
N CYS A 70 53.13 -22.73 10.65
CA CYS A 70 52.19 -22.66 11.77
C CYS A 70 51.51 -21.32 11.91
N VAL A 71 51.43 -20.48 10.87
CA VAL A 71 50.42 -19.42 10.82
C VAL A 71 49.06 -20.12 10.70
N PRO A 72 48.23 -20.08 11.73
CA PRO A 72 46.86 -20.58 11.57
C PRO A 72 46.31 -19.77 10.42
N GLY A 73 46.00 -20.45 9.31
CA GLY A 73 45.27 -19.87 8.21
C GLY A 73 44.08 -19.17 8.84
N SER A 74 44.03 -17.85 8.78
CA SER A 74 42.83 -17.12 9.12
C SER A 74 41.75 -17.75 8.23
N SER A 75 41.01 -18.66 8.79
CA SER A 75 39.75 -19.09 8.25
C SER A 75 38.98 -17.80 8.09
N GLN A 76 39.02 -17.19 6.91
CA GLN A 76 38.03 -16.24 6.49
C GLN A 76 36.72 -17.03 6.66
N GLY A 77 36.08 -16.83 7.80
CA GLY A 77 34.77 -17.36 8.05
C GLY A 77 33.96 -16.96 6.83
N SER A 78 33.58 -17.93 6.00
CA SER A 78 32.68 -17.70 4.90
C SER A 78 31.47 -17.03 5.53
N VAL A 79 31.26 -15.74 5.23
CA VAL A 79 30.04 -15.04 5.65
C VAL A 79 28.91 -15.90 5.13
N SER A 80 28.24 -16.65 6.03
CA SER A 80 27.21 -17.59 5.60
C SER A 80 26.08 -16.78 4.98
N LYS A 81 25.83 -17.08 3.71
CA LYS A 81 24.77 -16.47 2.94
C LYS A 81 23.44 -17.05 3.40
N LEU A 82 22.51 -16.20 3.80
CA LEU A 82 21.16 -16.58 4.18
C LEU A 82 20.25 -16.54 2.95
N ARG A 83 19.54 -17.64 2.74
CA ARG A 83 18.49 -17.72 1.70
C ARG A 83 17.18 -17.22 2.32
N VAL A 84 16.66 -16.15 1.77
CA VAL A 84 15.48 -15.46 2.28
C VAL A 84 14.36 -15.55 1.26
N ALA A 85 13.32 -16.32 1.57
CA ALA A 85 12.12 -16.40 0.75
C ALA A 85 11.32 -15.10 0.90
N THR A 86 10.86 -14.57 -0.22
CA THR A 86 10.03 -13.38 -0.28
C THR A 86 9.03 -13.45 -1.43
N ARG A 87 8.07 -12.53 -1.47
CA ARG A 87 7.15 -12.38 -2.61
C ARG A 87 6.85 -10.91 -2.87
N VAL A 88 6.52 -10.59 -4.10
CA VAL A 88 6.19 -9.21 -4.49
C VAL A 88 4.79 -8.85 -3.98
N VAL A 89 4.72 -7.90 -3.05
CA VAL A 89 3.50 -7.30 -2.49
C VAL A 89 3.81 -5.87 -2.06
N PRO A 90 3.53 -4.87 -2.88
CA PRO A 90 3.75 -3.47 -2.50
C PRO A 90 2.87 -3.06 -1.30
N PRO A 91 3.36 -2.21 -0.37
CA PRO A 91 4.69 -1.61 -0.29
C PRO A 91 5.72 -2.46 0.47
N MET A 92 5.36 -3.68 0.87
CA MET A 92 6.23 -4.55 1.66
C MET A 92 7.44 -5.03 0.84
N VAL A 93 7.18 -5.48 -0.38
CA VAL A 93 8.19 -5.92 -1.35
C VAL A 93 7.78 -5.44 -2.74
N ILE A 94 8.66 -4.68 -3.38
CA ILE A 94 8.48 -4.13 -4.72
C ILE A 94 9.68 -4.60 -5.56
N GLU A 95 9.42 -5.08 -6.76
CA GLU A 95 10.47 -5.38 -7.74
C GLU A 95 10.56 -4.23 -8.74
N ASP A 96 11.72 -3.61 -8.83
CA ASP A 96 12.01 -2.54 -9.79
C ASP A 96 13.30 -2.87 -10.55
N LYS A 97 13.15 -3.18 -11.84
CA LYS A 97 14.28 -3.50 -12.74
C LYS A 97 15.20 -4.64 -12.22
N GLY A 98 14.60 -5.64 -11.58
CA GLY A 98 15.31 -6.78 -11.01
C GLY A 98 15.94 -6.51 -9.63
N ALA A 99 15.74 -5.33 -9.05
CA ALA A 99 16.12 -5.02 -7.67
C ALA A 99 14.88 -5.06 -6.75
N LEU A 100 15.05 -5.68 -5.58
CA LEU A 100 14.00 -5.71 -4.57
C LEU A 100 14.15 -4.52 -3.60
N ARG A 101 13.04 -3.85 -3.33
CA ARG A 101 12.92 -2.78 -2.34
C ARG A 101 11.59 -2.91 -1.59
N GLY A 102 11.36 -2.10 -0.59
CA GLY A 102 10.12 -2.14 0.19
C GLY A 102 10.40 -2.25 1.68
N PHE A 103 9.37 -2.03 2.48
CA PHE A 103 9.48 -2.05 3.94
C PHE A 103 10.15 -3.33 4.46
N SER A 104 9.69 -4.50 4.01
CA SER A 104 10.24 -5.81 4.44
C SER A 104 11.69 -6.00 4.03
N ILE A 105 12.05 -5.57 2.82
CA ILE A 105 13.42 -5.69 2.29
C ILE A 105 14.38 -4.78 3.06
N GLU A 106 14.02 -3.53 3.30
CA GLU A 106 14.86 -2.58 4.03
C GLU A 106 15.02 -2.94 5.50
N LEU A 107 13.93 -3.42 6.12
CA LEU A 107 13.97 -3.93 7.49
C LEU A 107 14.91 -5.14 7.58
N TRP A 108 14.76 -6.11 6.68
CA TRP A 108 15.63 -7.29 6.66
C TRP A 108 17.10 -6.92 6.37
N ASN A 109 17.37 -6.04 5.42
CA ASN A 109 18.72 -5.59 5.14
C ASN A 109 19.37 -4.93 6.37
N SER A 110 18.60 -4.20 7.17
CA SER A 110 19.07 -3.61 8.43
C SER A 110 19.32 -4.67 9.51
N ILE A 111 18.51 -5.73 9.57
CA ILE A 111 18.68 -6.88 10.47
C ILE A 111 19.90 -7.68 10.04
N SER A 112 20.01 -8.07 8.78
CA SER A 112 21.11 -8.91 8.26
C SER A 112 22.47 -8.23 8.38
N ALA A 113 22.54 -6.91 8.17
CA ALA A 113 23.73 -6.12 8.40
C ALA A 113 24.19 -6.17 9.87
N ARG A 114 23.24 -6.10 10.82
CA ARG A 114 23.55 -6.20 12.26
C ARG A 114 24.03 -7.61 12.65
N LEU A 115 23.50 -8.65 11.98
CA LEU A 115 23.93 -10.03 12.18
C LEU A 115 25.22 -10.38 11.43
N ASN A 116 25.80 -9.44 10.67
CA ASN A 116 26.96 -9.66 9.80
C ASN A 116 26.76 -10.86 8.85
N ARG A 117 25.57 -10.92 8.21
CA ARG A 117 25.17 -11.97 7.26
C ARG A 117 24.89 -11.34 5.89
N THR A 118 25.19 -12.07 4.82
CA THR A 118 24.79 -11.70 3.45
C THR A 118 23.49 -12.41 3.10
N THR A 119 22.69 -11.80 2.24
CA THR A 119 21.37 -12.31 1.87
C THR A 119 21.33 -12.71 0.40
N GLU A 120 20.63 -13.80 0.12
CA GLU A 120 20.15 -14.19 -1.19
C GLU A 120 18.64 -14.26 -1.14
N TYR A 121 17.97 -13.43 -1.93
CA TYR A 121 16.51 -13.42 -2.01
C TYR A 121 16.01 -14.48 -2.99
N LEU A 122 15.02 -15.26 -2.58
CA LEU A 122 14.28 -16.20 -3.39
C LEU A 122 12.86 -15.68 -3.53
N VAL A 123 12.50 -15.20 -4.72
CA VAL A 123 11.15 -14.64 -4.97
C VAL A 123 10.20 -15.78 -5.31
N MET A 124 9.12 -15.88 -4.53
CA MET A 124 8.07 -16.88 -4.66
C MET A 124 6.82 -16.28 -5.27
N SER A 125 5.98 -17.09 -5.89
CA SER A 125 4.76 -16.64 -6.57
C SER A 125 3.64 -16.25 -5.60
N ASP A 126 3.51 -16.98 -4.50
CA ASP A 126 2.49 -16.74 -3.48
C ASP A 126 3.00 -17.07 -2.06
N VAL A 127 2.16 -16.81 -1.04
CA VAL A 127 2.55 -17.03 0.35
C VAL A 127 2.63 -18.51 0.71
N GLY A 128 1.87 -19.37 0.04
CA GLY A 128 1.93 -20.82 0.24
C GLY A 128 3.30 -21.36 -0.18
N GLU A 129 3.74 -21.01 -1.40
CA GLU A 129 5.07 -21.40 -1.91
C GLU A 129 6.20 -20.86 -1.03
N LEU A 130 6.05 -19.63 -0.50
CA LEU A 130 7.01 -19.04 0.43
C LEU A 130 7.11 -19.87 1.73
N LEU A 131 5.98 -20.24 2.32
CA LEU A 131 5.94 -21.07 3.53
C LEU A 131 6.51 -22.47 3.27
N ASP A 132 6.18 -23.06 2.13
CA ASP A 132 6.73 -24.37 1.74
C ASP A 132 8.26 -24.30 1.53
N ALA A 133 8.77 -23.21 0.94
CA ALA A 133 10.21 -23.00 0.76
C ALA A 133 10.95 -22.93 2.11
N VAL A 134 10.33 -22.35 3.14
CA VAL A 134 10.87 -22.32 4.51
C VAL A 134 10.75 -23.69 5.17
N GLY A 135 9.59 -24.35 5.05
CA GLY A 135 9.34 -25.68 5.65
C GLY A 135 10.23 -26.76 5.07
N ASP A 136 10.49 -26.75 3.77
CA ASP A 136 11.32 -27.71 3.05
C ASP A 136 12.83 -27.42 3.19
N GLY A 137 13.21 -26.32 3.87
CA GLY A 137 14.61 -25.92 4.03
C GLY A 137 15.25 -25.37 2.75
N ARG A 138 14.46 -25.01 1.73
CA ARG A 138 14.93 -24.29 0.55
C ARG A 138 15.31 -22.84 0.88
N ALA A 139 14.64 -22.26 1.87
CA ALA A 139 14.96 -20.97 2.46
C ALA A 139 15.23 -21.10 3.96
N ASP A 140 16.10 -20.27 4.49
CA ASP A 140 16.47 -20.25 5.90
C ASP A 140 15.46 -19.45 6.75
N LEU A 141 14.72 -18.57 6.10
CA LEU A 141 13.60 -17.78 6.64
C LEU A 141 12.78 -17.16 5.51
N GLY A 142 11.61 -16.61 5.86
CA GLY A 142 10.77 -15.86 4.93
C GLY A 142 10.38 -14.49 5.48
N ILE A 143 10.39 -13.48 4.63
CA ILE A 143 9.92 -12.12 4.96
C ILE A 143 9.20 -11.48 3.77
N ALA A 144 7.97 -11.06 4.03
CA ALA A 144 7.11 -10.29 3.13
C ALA A 144 5.95 -9.70 3.94
N ALA A 145 4.74 -9.72 3.40
CA ALA A 145 3.48 -9.55 4.15
C ALA A 145 3.01 -10.94 4.63
N ILE A 146 3.52 -11.42 5.74
CA ILE A 146 3.21 -12.76 6.26
C ILE A 146 2.52 -12.61 7.61
N SER A 147 1.20 -12.86 7.64
CA SER A 147 0.41 -12.80 8.87
C SER A 147 0.75 -13.95 9.79
N ILE A 148 0.96 -13.64 11.07
CA ILE A 148 1.10 -14.61 12.15
C ILE A 148 -0.29 -15.14 12.49
N THR A 149 -0.53 -16.43 12.29
CA THR A 149 -1.78 -17.09 12.66
C THR A 149 -1.49 -18.33 13.51
N SER A 150 -2.46 -18.75 14.32
CA SER A 150 -2.29 -19.95 15.16
C SER A 150 -2.04 -21.21 14.32
N GLU A 151 -2.63 -21.30 13.14
CA GLU A 151 -2.39 -22.40 12.21
C GLU A 151 -0.94 -22.41 11.74
N ARG A 152 -0.41 -21.26 11.30
CA ARG A 152 0.97 -21.14 10.82
C ARG A 152 1.98 -21.30 11.96
N GLU A 153 1.70 -20.75 13.15
CA GLU A 153 2.56 -20.90 14.35
C GLU A 153 2.67 -22.36 14.80
N SER A 154 1.68 -23.22 14.49
CA SER A 154 1.78 -24.65 14.79
C SER A 154 2.77 -25.41 13.89
N ARG A 155 3.18 -24.83 12.76
CA ARG A 155 4.06 -25.44 11.76
C ARG A 155 5.40 -24.73 11.61
N PHE A 156 5.46 -23.48 12.00
CA PHE A 156 6.61 -22.57 11.82
C PHE A 156 6.83 -21.75 13.08
N ASP A 157 8.03 -21.27 13.27
CA ASP A 157 8.34 -20.23 14.24
C ASP A 157 8.22 -18.84 13.60
N PHE A 158 7.76 -17.85 14.38
CA PHE A 158 7.71 -16.45 13.93
C PHE A 158 8.57 -15.54 14.78
N SER A 159 9.01 -14.43 14.20
CA SER A 159 9.60 -13.32 14.94
C SER A 159 8.55 -12.61 15.81
N GLN A 160 9.01 -11.68 16.63
CA GLN A 160 8.11 -10.62 17.14
C GLN A 160 7.45 -9.90 15.96
N PRO A 161 6.20 -9.40 16.14
CA PRO A 161 5.50 -8.63 15.10
C PRO A 161 6.37 -7.52 14.52
N ILE A 162 6.45 -7.44 13.19
CA ILE A 162 7.18 -6.38 12.48
C ILE A 162 6.27 -5.24 12.04
N LEU A 163 4.97 -5.52 11.87
CA LEU A 163 3.98 -4.53 11.48
C LEU A 163 2.59 -5.00 11.95
N ASN A 164 1.78 -4.08 12.49
CA ASN A 164 0.37 -4.35 12.70
C ASN A 164 -0.36 -4.11 11.38
N ALA A 165 -1.13 -5.09 10.97
CA ALA A 165 -1.90 -5.10 9.74
C ALA A 165 -3.36 -5.50 10.02
N GLY A 166 -4.06 -5.95 9.03
CA GLY A 166 -5.42 -6.46 9.07
C GLY A 166 -6.01 -6.38 7.69
N LEU A 167 -7.19 -6.96 7.50
CA LEU A 167 -7.85 -6.97 6.22
C LEU A 167 -8.62 -5.68 5.97
N GLN A 168 -8.70 -5.28 4.70
CA GLN A 168 -9.47 -4.13 4.24
C GLN A 168 -10.12 -4.43 2.89
N ILE A 169 -11.15 -3.66 2.55
CA ILE A 169 -11.93 -3.84 1.33
C ILE A 169 -11.58 -2.74 0.34
N LEU A 170 -11.33 -3.14 -0.90
CA LEU A 170 -11.18 -2.27 -2.05
C LEU A 170 -12.33 -2.52 -3.03
N VAL A 171 -12.96 -1.47 -3.49
CA VAL A 171 -13.97 -1.52 -4.54
C VAL A 171 -13.58 -0.60 -5.69
N ARG A 172 -14.20 -0.76 -6.84
CA ARG A 172 -14.01 0.20 -7.94
C ARG A 172 -14.43 1.59 -7.48
N GLY A 173 -13.60 2.57 -7.77
CA GLY A 173 -13.95 3.98 -7.58
C GLY A 173 -15.17 4.32 -8.45
N ALA A 174 -16.07 5.13 -7.94
CA ALA A 174 -17.03 5.80 -8.81
C ALA A 174 -16.19 6.66 -9.77
N ALA A 175 -16.22 6.33 -11.05
CA ALA A 175 -15.54 7.13 -12.06
C ALA A 175 -16.04 8.57 -11.92
N GLU A 176 -15.16 9.47 -11.49
CA GLU A 176 -15.45 10.88 -11.18
C GLU A 176 -16.01 11.64 -12.41
N ASN A 177 -16.06 10.99 -13.58
CA ASN A 177 -16.46 11.53 -14.86
C ASN A 177 -17.38 10.63 -15.69
N ALA A 178 -18.16 9.76 -15.07
CA ALA A 178 -19.28 9.19 -15.79
C ALA A 178 -20.32 10.30 -15.95
N GLU A 179 -20.26 11.08 -17.05
CA GLU A 179 -21.37 11.94 -17.45
C GLU A 179 -22.68 11.12 -17.35
N PRO A 180 -23.69 11.64 -16.67
CA PRO A 180 -24.90 10.88 -16.47
C PRO A 180 -25.51 10.58 -17.85
N SER A 181 -25.41 9.34 -18.27
CA SER A 181 -26.03 8.87 -19.52
C SER A 181 -27.50 9.32 -19.54
N PRO A 182 -28.05 9.81 -20.67
CA PRO A 182 -29.44 10.18 -20.80
C PRO A 182 -30.40 9.08 -20.30
N VAL A 183 -30.03 7.82 -20.49
CA VAL A 183 -30.76 6.65 -20.00
C VAL A 183 -30.74 6.58 -18.46
N HIS A 184 -29.65 6.96 -17.81
CA HIS A 184 -29.55 7.01 -16.35
C HIS A 184 -30.43 8.13 -15.79
N LEU A 185 -30.45 9.30 -16.43
CA LEU A 185 -31.35 10.41 -16.07
C LEU A 185 -32.81 10.00 -16.23
N MET A 186 -33.20 9.34 -17.35
CA MET A 186 -34.55 8.82 -17.52
C MET A 186 -34.95 7.81 -16.45
N ARG A 187 -34.04 6.90 -16.06
CA ARG A 187 -34.31 5.92 -14.99
C ARG A 187 -34.51 6.62 -13.63
N LEU A 188 -33.81 7.73 -13.37
CA LEU A 188 -34.04 8.56 -12.18
C LEU A 188 -35.45 9.15 -12.18
N PHE A 189 -35.93 9.69 -13.32
CA PHE A 189 -37.29 10.24 -13.45
C PHE A 189 -38.38 9.19 -13.21
N PHE A 190 -38.16 7.93 -13.56
CA PHE A 190 -39.08 6.84 -13.32
C PHE A 190 -38.76 6.03 -12.05
N SER A 191 -37.95 6.57 -11.15
CA SER A 191 -37.67 5.91 -9.88
C SER A 191 -38.94 5.85 -9.01
N ARG A 192 -39.10 4.74 -8.28
CA ARG A 192 -40.23 4.56 -7.37
C ARG A 192 -40.40 5.71 -6.38
N THR A 193 -39.27 6.24 -5.90
CA THR A 193 -39.24 7.37 -4.96
C THR A 193 -39.81 8.62 -5.60
N LEU A 194 -39.40 8.95 -6.83
CA LEU A 194 -39.87 10.14 -7.54
C LEU A 194 -41.38 10.02 -7.89
N LEU A 195 -41.84 8.84 -8.30
CA LEU A 195 -43.29 8.58 -8.55
C LEU A 195 -44.12 8.76 -7.29
N ILE A 196 -43.64 8.33 -6.12
CA ILE A 196 -44.33 8.53 -4.85
C ILE A 196 -44.44 10.04 -4.54
N TRP A 197 -43.35 10.80 -4.69
CA TRP A 197 -43.36 12.25 -4.47
C TRP A 197 -44.27 12.98 -5.45
N LEU A 198 -44.32 12.56 -6.70
CA LEU A 198 -45.26 13.07 -7.71
C LEU A 198 -46.70 12.79 -7.31
N GLY A 199 -46.99 11.57 -6.81
CA GLY A 199 -48.31 11.21 -6.28
C GLY A 199 -48.71 12.08 -5.09
N ILE A 200 -47.78 12.33 -4.16
CA ILE A 200 -48.02 13.21 -3.00
C ILE A 200 -48.29 14.66 -3.48
N ALA A 201 -47.49 15.17 -4.43
CA ALA A 201 -47.70 16.49 -5.00
C ALA A 201 -49.10 16.63 -5.66
N LEU A 202 -49.54 15.62 -6.42
CA LEU A 202 -50.84 15.60 -7.06
C LEU A 202 -51.96 15.61 -6.02
N LEU A 203 -51.85 14.77 -4.97
CA LEU A 203 -52.80 14.75 -3.87
C LEU A 203 -52.84 16.07 -3.12
N LEU A 204 -51.69 16.68 -2.88
CA LEU A 204 -51.54 17.97 -2.22
C LEU A 204 -52.18 19.11 -3.03
N ILE A 205 -52.09 19.10 -4.36
CA ILE A 205 -52.77 20.07 -5.27
C ILE A 205 -54.27 19.91 -5.25
N MET A 206 -54.79 18.69 -5.14
CA MET A 206 -56.23 18.40 -5.17
C MET A 206 -57.00 19.09 -4.05
N ILE A 207 -56.45 19.19 -2.84
CA ILE A 207 -57.10 19.77 -1.68
C ILE A 207 -57.41 21.27 -1.90
N PRO A 208 -56.42 22.16 -2.14
CA PRO A 208 -56.71 23.58 -2.36
C PRO A 208 -57.49 23.83 -3.64
N ALA A 209 -57.29 23.01 -4.69
CA ALA A 209 -58.08 23.11 -5.92
C ALA A 209 -59.60 22.93 -5.66
N HIS A 210 -60.01 21.91 -4.88
CA HIS A 210 -61.39 21.71 -4.52
C HIS A 210 -61.94 22.82 -3.62
N LEU A 211 -61.16 23.24 -2.61
CA LEU A 211 -61.57 24.32 -1.71
C LEU A 211 -61.81 25.63 -2.45
N VAL A 212 -60.87 26.01 -3.33
CA VAL A 212 -60.98 27.20 -4.13
C VAL A 212 -62.11 27.10 -5.14
N TRP A 213 -62.33 25.93 -5.79
CA TRP A 213 -63.42 25.70 -6.71
C TRP A 213 -64.76 25.87 -5.99
N VAL A 214 -65.00 25.31 -4.81
CA VAL A 214 -66.24 25.46 -4.04
C VAL A 214 -66.53 26.90 -3.71
N VAL A 215 -65.52 27.70 -3.29
CA VAL A 215 -65.67 29.10 -2.87
C VAL A 215 -65.84 30.04 -4.06
N GLU A 216 -65.09 29.85 -5.14
CA GLU A 216 -65.03 30.78 -6.29
C GLU A 216 -66.06 30.47 -7.39
N ARG A 217 -66.65 29.30 -7.49
CA ARG A 217 -67.59 28.90 -8.58
C ARG A 217 -68.82 29.79 -8.74
N HIS A 218 -69.19 30.51 -7.70
CA HIS A 218 -70.36 31.39 -7.72
C HIS A 218 -70.02 32.87 -7.96
N HIS A 219 -68.73 33.23 -8.02
CA HIS A 219 -68.30 34.61 -8.24
C HIS A 219 -68.18 34.93 -9.73
N ARG A 220 -68.88 36.02 -10.17
CA ARG A 220 -68.71 36.56 -11.53
C ARG A 220 -67.33 37.14 -11.65
N ASN A 221 -66.58 36.70 -12.67
CA ASN A 221 -65.19 37.10 -12.93
C ASN A 221 -64.16 36.61 -11.89
N GLY A 222 -64.41 35.48 -11.21
CA GLY A 222 -63.40 34.77 -10.43
C GLY A 222 -62.36 34.06 -11.30
N ILE A 223 -61.34 33.42 -10.66
CA ILE A 223 -60.34 32.61 -11.37
C ILE A 223 -60.92 31.36 -12.03
N ILE A 224 -62.19 31.02 -11.72
CA ILE A 224 -62.92 29.87 -12.26
C ILE A 224 -64.04 30.37 -13.15
N PRO A 225 -63.90 30.31 -14.49
CA PRO A 225 -64.91 30.85 -15.41
C PRO A 225 -66.16 29.98 -15.51
N SER A 226 -66.15 28.68 -15.07
CA SER A 226 -67.27 27.73 -15.17
C SER A 226 -67.82 27.35 -13.81
N ARG A 227 -69.14 27.41 -13.68
CA ARG A 227 -69.90 26.91 -12.50
C ARG A 227 -69.98 25.40 -12.41
N ASN A 228 -69.84 24.70 -13.56
CA ASN A 228 -69.86 23.26 -13.61
C ASN A 228 -68.56 22.68 -13.07
N TYR A 229 -68.64 21.49 -12.41
CA TYR A 229 -67.48 20.81 -11.88
C TYR A 229 -66.41 20.58 -12.98
N PHE A 230 -66.87 20.03 -14.10
CA PHE A 230 -66.06 19.96 -15.33
C PHE A 230 -66.52 21.08 -16.28
N PRO A 231 -65.69 22.01 -16.75
CA PRO A 231 -64.20 22.08 -16.64
C PRO A 231 -63.66 22.90 -15.45
N GLY A 232 -64.53 23.38 -14.53
CA GLY A 232 -64.14 24.31 -13.47
C GLY A 232 -63.01 23.79 -12.56
N ILE A 233 -63.01 22.52 -12.25
CA ILE A 233 -61.99 21.90 -11.39
C ILE A 233 -60.59 21.94 -12.04
N PHE A 234 -60.51 21.81 -13.38
CA PHE A 234 -59.22 21.90 -14.06
C PHE A 234 -58.58 23.30 -13.99
N HIS A 235 -59.39 24.34 -14.01
CA HIS A 235 -58.91 25.74 -13.80
C HIS A 235 -58.37 25.91 -12.36
N ALA A 236 -59.06 25.37 -11.37
CA ALA A 236 -58.62 25.39 -9.99
C ALA A 236 -57.33 24.56 -9.78
N MET A 237 -57.22 23.39 -10.41
CA MET A 237 -56.00 22.56 -10.39
C MET A 237 -54.83 23.25 -11.08
N TYR A 238 -55.06 23.89 -12.24
CA TYR A 238 -54.04 24.66 -12.93
C TYR A 238 -53.50 25.80 -12.05
N TRP A 239 -54.42 26.54 -11.39
CA TRP A 239 -54.06 27.58 -10.44
C TRP A 239 -53.24 27.04 -9.26
N ALA A 240 -53.69 25.96 -8.66
CA ALA A 240 -52.99 25.34 -7.53
C ALA A 240 -51.63 24.78 -7.95
N ALA A 241 -51.51 24.17 -9.13
CA ALA A 241 -50.24 23.73 -9.69
C ALA A 241 -49.29 24.88 -10.04
N GLY A 242 -49.84 25.96 -10.64
CA GLY A 242 -49.10 27.18 -10.95
C GLY A 242 -48.49 27.83 -9.69
N THR A 243 -49.31 27.92 -8.61
CA THR A 243 -48.81 28.45 -7.32
C THR A 243 -47.76 27.55 -6.66
N LEU A 244 -47.84 26.22 -6.83
CA LEU A 244 -46.82 25.29 -6.39
C LEU A 244 -45.50 25.52 -7.15
N ALA A 245 -45.59 25.82 -8.45
CA ALA A 245 -44.49 26.18 -9.32
C ALA A 245 -44.01 27.63 -9.17
N THR A 246 -44.49 28.38 -8.18
CA THR A 246 -44.21 29.79 -7.93
C THR A 246 -44.69 30.75 -9.05
N GLN A 247 -45.66 30.33 -9.90
CA GLN A 247 -46.26 31.11 -11.00
C GLN A 247 -47.72 31.40 -10.64
N ALA A 248 -47.97 32.47 -9.87
CA ALA A 248 -49.30 32.89 -9.50
C ALA A 248 -49.78 34.00 -10.39
N ASP A 249 -50.46 33.71 -11.52
CA ASP A 249 -50.92 34.71 -12.48
C ASP A 249 -52.21 35.42 -12.03
N HIS A 250 -53.07 34.79 -11.23
CA HIS A 250 -54.40 35.34 -10.85
C HIS A 250 -54.70 35.14 -9.36
N MET A 251 -55.17 36.18 -8.69
CA MET A 251 -55.63 36.13 -7.29
C MET A 251 -57.09 35.76 -7.16
N PRO A 252 -57.49 34.87 -6.21
CA PRO A 252 -58.87 34.65 -5.86
C PRO A 252 -59.54 35.91 -5.42
N ARG A 253 -60.80 36.11 -5.81
CA ARG A 253 -61.57 37.36 -5.47
C ARG A 253 -62.23 37.25 -4.14
N HIS A 254 -62.73 36.06 -3.76
CA HIS A 254 -63.39 35.87 -2.47
C HIS A 254 -62.37 35.91 -1.33
N TRP A 255 -62.67 36.60 -0.23
CA TRP A 255 -61.75 36.76 0.90
C TRP A 255 -61.34 35.43 1.54
N ILE A 256 -62.30 34.45 1.67
CA ILE A 256 -61.99 33.12 2.17
C ILE A 256 -60.98 32.39 1.25
N ALA A 257 -61.23 32.49 -0.08
CA ALA A 257 -60.31 31.89 -1.06
C ALA A 257 -58.91 32.52 -1.01
N ARG A 258 -58.78 33.76 -0.64
CA ARG A 258 -57.45 34.43 -0.40
C ARG A 258 -56.71 33.85 0.81
N ILE A 259 -57.45 33.58 1.91
CA ILE A 259 -56.85 32.93 3.09
C ILE A 259 -56.37 31.52 2.73
N ILE A 260 -57.21 30.76 2.02
CA ILE A 260 -56.80 29.43 1.52
C ILE A 260 -55.58 29.55 0.61
N ALA A 261 -55.53 30.51 -0.26
CA ALA A 261 -54.40 30.74 -1.16
C ALA A 261 -53.08 31.04 -0.41
N VAL A 262 -53.14 31.92 0.62
CA VAL A 262 -51.95 32.22 1.45
C VAL A 262 -51.45 31.00 2.18
N LEU A 263 -52.34 30.23 2.82
CA LEU A 263 -51.99 28.96 3.51
C LEU A 263 -51.39 27.94 2.52
N TRP A 264 -52.02 27.86 1.33
CA TRP A 264 -51.52 26.99 0.26
C TRP A 264 -50.15 27.40 -0.25
N MET A 265 -49.93 28.69 -0.50
CA MET A 265 -48.59 29.19 -0.93
C MET A 265 -47.51 28.88 0.08
N PHE A 266 -47.80 29.06 1.38
CA PHE A 266 -46.84 28.71 2.42
C PHE A 266 -46.56 27.20 2.41
N THR A 267 -47.60 26.36 2.35
CA THR A 267 -47.46 24.91 2.27
C THR A 267 -46.68 24.46 1.03
N ALA A 268 -46.93 25.11 -0.12
CA ALA A 268 -46.25 24.84 -1.38
C ALA A 268 -44.73 25.12 -1.29
N VAL A 269 -44.33 26.26 -0.72
CA VAL A 269 -42.91 26.63 -0.52
C VAL A 269 -42.22 25.63 0.39
N VAL A 270 -42.85 25.26 1.53
CA VAL A 270 -42.29 24.26 2.46
C VAL A 270 -42.14 22.89 1.78
N PHE A 271 -43.14 22.48 0.99
CA PHE A 271 -43.11 21.21 0.26
C PHE A 271 -41.96 21.18 -0.74
N VAL A 272 -41.79 22.23 -1.57
CA VAL A 272 -40.72 22.30 -2.57
C VAL A 272 -39.34 22.30 -1.89
N ALA A 273 -39.15 23.08 -0.81
CA ALA A 273 -37.93 23.12 -0.05
C ALA A 273 -37.57 21.75 0.55
N PHE A 274 -38.54 21.06 1.16
CA PHE A 274 -38.37 19.74 1.71
C PHE A 274 -38.06 18.68 0.62
N TYR A 275 -38.77 18.73 -0.51
CA TYR A 275 -38.53 17.84 -1.63
C TYR A 275 -37.12 18.01 -2.20
N THR A 276 -36.68 19.27 -2.41
CA THR A 276 -35.32 19.56 -2.91
C THR A 276 -34.25 19.07 -1.95
N ALA A 277 -34.41 19.32 -0.64
CA ALA A 277 -33.49 18.84 0.39
C ALA A 277 -33.41 17.29 0.40
N GLN A 278 -34.56 16.61 0.33
CA GLN A 278 -34.61 15.15 0.32
C GLN A 278 -34.03 14.52 -0.95
N LEU A 279 -34.27 15.16 -2.11
CA LEU A 279 -33.68 14.71 -3.38
C LEU A 279 -32.15 14.87 -3.36
N THR A 280 -31.67 16.01 -2.93
CA THR A 280 -30.22 16.27 -2.80
C THR A 280 -29.57 15.29 -1.84
N ALA A 281 -30.15 15.08 -0.65
CA ALA A 281 -29.66 14.12 0.34
C ALA A 281 -29.60 12.68 -0.21
N SER A 282 -30.65 12.26 -0.94
CA SER A 282 -30.71 10.90 -1.52
C SER A 282 -29.68 10.71 -2.64
N LEU A 283 -29.50 11.71 -3.52
CA LEU A 283 -28.50 11.66 -4.60
C LEU A 283 -27.07 11.66 -4.04
N THR A 284 -26.79 12.51 -3.06
CA THR A 284 -25.49 12.55 -2.38
C THR A 284 -25.19 11.23 -1.66
N ALA A 285 -26.18 10.66 -0.95
CA ALA A 285 -26.03 9.38 -0.29
C ALA A 285 -25.79 8.22 -1.28
N GLN A 286 -26.38 8.26 -2.47
CA GLN A 286 -26.12 7.28 -3.52
C GLN A 286 -24.75 7.40 -4.16
N GLN A 287 -24.21 8.61 -4.27
CA GLN A 287 -22.84 8.85 -4.75
C GLN A 287 -21.79 8.39 -3.74
N ILE A 288 -22.08 8.55 -2.43
CA ILE A 288 -21.14 8.16 -1.36
C ILE A 288 -21.21 6.65 -1.06
N ARG A 289 -22.38 6.03 -1.23
CA ARG A 289 -22.58 4.61 -0.89
C ARG A 289 -22.47 3.75 -2.13
N GLY A 290 -21.26 3.16 -2.36
CA GLY A 290 -21.18 1.93 -3.14
C GLY A 290 -22.03 0.82 -2.51
N SER A 291 -22.28 -0.24 -3.26
CA SER A 291 -23.07 -1.40 -2.77
C SER A 291 -22.37 -2.18 -1.64
N ILE A 292 -21.07 -1.92 -1.39
CA ILE A 292 -20.22 -2.57 -0.38
C ILE A 292 -19.60 -1.47 0.48
N ASN A 293 -19.87 -1.51 1.79
CA ASN A 293 -19.39 -0.52 2.76
C ASN A 293 -18.66 -1.18 3.94
N GLY A 294 -18.73 -2.49 4.06
CA GLY A 294 -18.10 -3.23 5.15
C GLY A 294 -18.11 -4.73 4.92
N PRO A 295 -17.49 -5.51 5.81
CA PRO A 295 -17.37 -6.96 5.69
C PRO A 295 -18.71 -7.70 5.57
N GLN A 296 -19.76 -7.19 6.21
CA GLN A 296 -21.11 -7.77 6.17
C GLN A 296 -21.74 -7.74 4.77
N ASP A 297 -21.30 -6.82 3.91
CA ASP A 297 -21.82 -6.66 2.55
C ASP A 297 -21.17 -7.60 1.53
N LEU A 298 -20.15 -8.38 1.97
CA LEU A 298 -19.41 -9.31 1.13
C LEU A 298 -20.12 -10.65 0.93
N VAL A 299 -21.12 -10.97 1.76
CA VAL A 299 -21.87 -12.23 1.68
C VAL A 299 -22.51 -12.38 0.30
N GLY A 300 -22.20 -13.49 -0.39
CA GLY A 300 -22.70 -13.79 -1.73
C GLY A 300 -22.15 -12.92 -2.86
N ARG A 301 -21.17 -12.01 -2.59
CA ARG A 301 -20.47 -11.23 -3.59
C ARG A 301 -19.28 -11.97 -4.16
N HIS A 302 -18.94 -11.69 -5.41
CA HIS A 302 -17.69 -12.13 -6.01
C HIS A 302 -16.54 -11.28 -5.48
N VAL A 303 -15.68 -11.90 -4.65
CA VAL A 303 -14.60 -11.20 -3.97
C VAL A 303 -13.27 -11.79 -4.38
N GLY A 304 -12.38 -10.93 -4.90
CA GLY A 304 -11.02 -11.29 -5.29
C GLY A 304 -10.04 -11.22 -4.12
N THR A 305 -9.13 -12.19 -4.06
CA THR A 305 -8.00 -12.20 -3.14
C THR A 305 -6.87 -13.11 -3.66
N THR A 306 -5.71 -13.14 -2.99
CA THR A 306 -4.63 -14.06 -3.35
C THR A 306 -4.78 -15.42 -2.67
N ARG A 307 -4.26 -16.47 -3.34
CA ARG A 307 -4.24 -17.84 -2.80
C ARG A 307 -3.49 -17.93 -1.48
N ALA A 308 -3.88 -18.90 -0.64
CA ALA A 308 -3.25 -19.22 0.64
C ALA A 308 -3.12 -18.03 1.59
N SER A 309 -3.86 -16.92 1.34
CA SER A 309 -3.90 -15.75 2.21
C SER A 309 -4.90 -15.90 3.34
N THR A 310 -4.71 -15.16 4.43
CA THR A 310 -5.69 -15.05 5.52
C THR A 310 -7.00 -14.45 5.04
N ALA A 311 -6.96 -13.58 4.04
CA ALA A 311 -8.15 -13.05 3.38
C ALA A 311 -8.98 -14.15 2.69
N ALA A 312 -8.33 -15.13 2.02
CA ALA A 312 -9.02 -16.25 1.40
C ALA A 312 -9.73 -17.12 2.45
N ALA A 313 -9.05 -17.42 3.56
CA ALA A 313 -9.63 -18.15 4.69
C ALA A 313 -10.84 -17.40 5.27
N TYR A 314 -10.67 -16.13 5.61
CA TYR A 314 -11.73 -15.27 6.14
C TYR A 314 -12.97 -15.22 5.23
N LEU A 315 -12.77 -15.02 3.93
CA LEU A 315 -13.86 -14.91 2.96
C LEU A 315 -14.63 -16.23 2.81
N SER A 316 -13.90 -17.35 2.81
CA SER A 316 -14.50 -18.69 2.72
C SER A 316 -15.40 -18.98 3.94
N GLU A 317 -14.95 -18.64 5.15
CA GLU A 317 -15.71 -18.77 6.39
C GLU A 317 -16.96 -17.86 6.39
N ASN A 318 -16.91 -16.69 5.77
CA ASN A 318 -17.97 -15.68 5.76
C ASN A 318 -18.88 -15.77 4.52
N LYS A 319 -18.89 -16.90 3.80
CA LYS A 319 -19.81 -17.19 2.68
C LYS A 319 -19.74 -16.19 1.52
N ALA A 320 -18.62 -15.57 1.28
CA ALA A 320 -18.36 -14.82 0.05
C ALA A 320 -18.10 -15.80 -1.11
N GLN A 321 -18.35 -15.38 -2.34
CA GLN A 321 -17.92 -16.12 -3.53
C GLN A 321 -16.47 -15.74 -3.85
N VAL A 322 -15.54 -16.52 -3.28
CA VAL A 322 -14.11 -16.22 -3.35
C VAL A 322 -13.55 -16.57 -4.71
N ARG A 323 -12.80 -15.64 -5.32
CA ARG A 323 -11.97 -15.89 -6.50
C ARG A 323 -10.52 -15.64 -6.15
N GLU A 324 -9.72 -16.70 -6.19
CA GLU A 324 -8.32 -16.65 -5.79
C GLU A 324 -7.38 -16.48 -7.01
N PHE A 325 -6.40 -15.60 -6.85
CA PHE A 325 -5.40 -15.28 -7.86
C PHE A 325 -3.99 -15.58 -7.33
N VAL A 326 -3.03 -15.69 -8.24
CA VAL A 326 -1.63 -15.95 -7.88
C VAL A 326 -0.96 -14.69 -7.29
N SER A 327 -1.17 -13.54 -7.95
CA SER A 327 -0.56 -12.26 -7.56
C SER A 327 -1.63 -11.24 -7.16
N ILE A 328 -1.22 -10.25 -6.39
CA ILE A 328 -2.12 -9.16 -6.00
C ILE A 328 -2.47 -8.26 -7.19
N ASP A 329 -1.57 -8.09 -8.15
CA ASP A 329 -1.81 -7.30 -9.35
C ASP A 329 -2.94 -7.91 -10.18
N ALA A 330 -2.95 -9.23 -10.35
CA ALA A 330 -4.05 -9.93 -11.03
C ALA A 330 -5.40 -9.75 -10.30
N VAL A 331 -5.40 -9.59 -8.97
CA VAL A 331 -6.62 -9.29 -8.20
C VAL A 331 -7.11 -7.88 -8.52
N TYR A 332 -6.20 -6.91 -8.62
CA TYR A 332 -6.55 -5.52 -8.95
C TYR A 332 -7.08 -5.41 -10.38
N ASP A 333 -6.44 -6.09 -11.33
CA ASP A 333 -6.91 -6.15 -12.72
C ASP A 333 -8.33 -6.73 -12.79
N ALA A 334 -8.58 -7.86 -12.12
CA ALA A 334 -9.91 -8.47 -12.04
C ALA A 334 -10.97 -7.54 -11.43
N LEU A 335 -10.60 -6.67 -10.48
CA LEU A 335 -11.49 -5.64 -9.94
C LEU A 335 -11.83 -4.59 -11.00
N LEU A 336 -10.84 -4.09 -11.74
CA LEU A 336 -11.03 -3.07 -12.77
C LEU A 336 -11.82 -3.63 -13.96
N ASP A 337 -11.58 -4.87 -14.36
CA ASP A 337 -12.27 -5.60 -15.44
C ASP A 337 -13.68 -6.06 -15.05
N LYS A 338 -14.12 -5.78 -13.83
CA LYS A 338 -15.45 -6.15 -13.29
C LYS A 338 -15.67 -7.66 -13.16
N GLU A 339 -14.62 -8.44 -13.08
CA GLU A 339 -14.69 -9.87 -12.82
C GLU A 339 -15.02 -10.19 -11.36
N VAL A 340 -14.67 -9.25 -10.45
CA VAL A 340 -15.04 -9.29 -9.03
C VAL A 340 -15.69 -7.97 -8.60
N ASP A 341 -16.54 -8.03 -7.58
CA ASP A 341 -17.26 -6.86 -7.03
C ASP A 341 -16.38 -6.06 -6.07
N ALA A 342 -15.52 -6.76 -5.35
CA ALA A 342 -14.61 -6.21 -4.35
C ALA A 342 -13.32 -7.05 -4.28
N VAL A 343 -12.30 -6.44 -3.71
CA VAL A 343 -11.06 -7.09 -3.29
C VAL A 343 -10.97 -7.02 -1.77
N VAL A 344 -10.61 -8.12 -1.14
CA VAL A 344 -10.24 -8.16 0.27
C VAL A 344 -8.80 -8.61 0.37
N PHE A 345 -7.98 -7.77 0.97
CA PHE A 345 -6.58 -8.07 1.17
C PHE A 345 -6.02 -7.21 2.31
N ASP A 346 -4.74 -7.36 2.58
CA ASP A 346 -4.05 -6.69 3.67
C ASP A 346 -4.08 -5.16 3.50
N ALA A 347 -4.47 -4.45 4.54
CA ALA A 347 -4.67 -3.00 4.54
C ALA A 347 -3.46 -2.21 4.02
N PRO A 348 -2.19 -2.50 4.39
CA PRO A 348 -1.05 -1.78 3.85
C PRO A 348 -0.93 -1.85 2.33
N ALA A 349 -1.22 -3.02 1.74
CA ALA A 349 -1.16 -3.20 0.28
C ALA A 349 -2.31 -2.48 -0.42
N ILE A 350 -3.53 -2.61 0.10
CA ILE A 350 -4.72 -1.94 -0.45
C ILE A 350 -4.59 -0.42 -0.40
N LEU A 351 -4.14 0.13 0.73
CA LEU A 351 -3.95 1.57 0.89
C LEU A 351 -2.86 2.11 -0.03
N TYR A 352 -1.78 1.35 -0.20
CA TYR A 352 -0.72 1.72 -1.13
C TYR A 352 -1.24 1.75 -2.58
N TYR A 353 -1.91 0.69 -3.03
CA TYR A 353 -2.48 0.65 -4.36
C TYR A 353 -3.47 1.79 -4.61
N ALA A 354 -4.44 2.00 -3.71
CA ALA A 354 -5.45 3.04 -3.84
C ALA A 354 -4.87 4.47 -3.89
N SER A 355 -3.70 4.69 -3.27
CA SER A 355 -3.02 6.00 -3.27
C SER A 355 -2.08 6.20 -4.46
N HIS A 356 -1.70 5.15 -5.18
CA HIS A 356 -0.75 5.16 -6.30
C HIS A 356 -1.45 4.75 -7.62
N GLU A 357 -1.30 3.52 -8.04
CA GLU A 357 -1.79 3.02 -9.33
C GLU A 357 -3.31 2.98 -9.42
N GLY A 358 -3.98 2.64 -8.33
CA GLY A 358 -5.43 2.62 -8.22
C GLY A 358 -6.10 3.98 -7.98
N LYS A 359 -5.32 5.07 -7.93
CA LYS A 359 -5.84 6.41 -7.64
C LYS A 359 -6.89 6.86 -8.67
N GLY A 360 -8.12 7.11 -8.18
CA GLY A 360 -9.26 7.45 -9.03
C GLY A 360 -9.92 6.25 -9.73
N LEU A 361 -9.29 5.07 -9.73
CA LEU A 361 -9.84 3.82 -10.31
C LEU A 361 -10.47 2.92 -9.25
N ALA A 362 -9.91 2.93 -8.05
CA ALA A 362 -10.35 2.10 -6.94
C ALA A 362 -10.48 2.93 -5.66
N GLN A 363 -11.37 2.51 -4.78
CA GLN A 363 -11.67 3.18 -3.52
C GLN A 363 -11.66 2.18 -2.38
N VAL A 364 -11.00 2.56 -1.28
CA VAL A 364 -11.03 1.82 -0.02
C VAL A 364 -12.34 2.09 0.70
N VAL A 365 -13.01 1.04 1.19
CA VAL A 365 -14.28 1.13 1.92
C VAL A 365 -14.20 0.42 3.25
N GLY A 366 -14.95 0.93 4.21
CA GLY A 366 -14.93 0.44 5.59
C GLY A 366 -13.61 0.74 6.31
N GLY A 367 -13.51 0.26 7.54
CA GLY A 367 -12.28 0.28 8.33
C GLY A 367 -11.50 -1.03 8.19
N VAL A 368 -10.29 -1.05 8.75
CA VAL A 368 -9.52 -2.29 8.90
C VAL A 368 -10.28 -3.24 9.81
N PHE A 369 -10.47 -4.46 9.35
CA PHE A 369 -11.11 -5.53 10.09
C PHE A 369 -10.19 -6.75 10.15
N HIS A 370 -10.51 -7.75 10.98
CA HIS A 370 -9.69 -8.94 11.16
C HIS A 370 -8.20 -8.59 11.35
N LYS A 371 -7.90 -7.96 12.50
CA LYS A 371 -6.53 -7.49 12.82
C LYS A 371 -5.54 -8.64 12.80
N GLU A 372 -4.40 -8.40 12.19
CA GLU A 372 -3.32 -9.36 12.01
C GLU A 372 -1.97 -8.68 12.26
N ASP A 373 -1.00 -9.43 12.73
CA ASP A 373 0.37 -8.99 12.86
C ASP A 373 1.24 -9.69 11.82
N TYR A 374 2.11 -8.96 11.14
CA TYR A 374 3.11 -9.54 10.28
C TYR A 374 4.35 -9.96 11.05
N GLY A 375 4.93 -11.07 10.66
CA GLY A 375 6.18 -11.60 11.20
C GLY A 375 7.14 -12.12 10.12
N ILE A 376 8.37 -12.36 10.56
CA ILE A 376 9.37 -13.11 9.79
C ILE A 376 9.18 -14.57 10.16
N VAL A 377 9.01 -15.44 9.17
CA VAL A 377 8.80 -16.87 9.38
C VAL A 377 10.10 -17.62 9.32
N PHE A 378 10.25 -18.62 10.20
CA PHE A 378 11.40 -19.51 10.31
C PHE A 378 10.94 -20.98 10.35
N PRO A 379 11.82 -21.93 9.99
CA PRO A 379 11.60 -23.33 10.35
C PRO A 379 11.48 -23.48 11.87
N THR A 380 10.74 -24.47 12.32
CA THR A 380 10.58 -24.79 13.75
C THR A 380 11.95 -24.95 14.43
N ASP A 381 12.09 -24.42 15.65
CA ASP A 381 13.33 -24.48 16.45
C ASP A 381 14.54 -23.77 15.80
N SER A 382 14.30 -22.82 14.91
CA SER A 382 15.39 -22.09 14.24
C SER A 382 16.21 -21.23 15.22
N PRO A 383 17.53 -21.42 15.28
CA PRO A 383 18.38 -20.58 16.13
C PRO A 383 18.45 -19.12 15.66
N LEU A 384 18.06 -18.84 14.39
CA LEU A 384 18.03 -17.50 13.83
C LEU A 384 16.92 -16.65 14.48
N ARG A 385 15.80 -17.23 14.89
CA ARG A 385 14.66 -16.51 15.46
C ARG A 385 15.08 -15.57 16.61
N LYS A 386 15.84 -16.10 17.57
CA LYS A 386 16.31 -15.32 18.71
C LYS A 386 17.22 -14.17 18.27
N GLN A 387 18.19 -14.44 17.37
CA GLN A 387 19.13 -13.44 16.87
C GLN A 387 18.41 -12.33 16.11
N VAL A 388 17.42 -12.69 15.28
CA VAL A 388 16.60 -11.74 14.53
C VAL A 388 15.74 -10.88 15.46
N ASN A 389 15.14 -11.48 16.49
CA ASN A 389 14.34 -10.72 17.48
C ASN A 389 15.21 -9.75 18.28
N GLU A 390 16.42 -10.13 18.68
CA GLU A 390 17.38 -9.23 19.34
C GLU A 390 17.80 -8.07 18.41
N ALA A 391 18.05 -8.38 17.14
CA ALA A 391 18.38 -7.35 16.15
C ALA A 391 17.20 -6.40 15.90
N LEU A 392 15.97 -6.92 15.77
CA LEU A 392 14.75 -6.14 15.59
C LEU A 392 14.50 -5.19 16.78
N LEU A 393 14.66 -5.70 18.00
CA LEU A 393 14.53 -4.89 19.21
C LEU A 393 15.53 -3.74 19.21
N ALA A 394 16.78 -4.02 18.91
CA ALA A 394 17.82 -3.01 18.83
C ALA A 394 17.59 -1.96 17.72
N LEU A 395 16.96 -2.35 16.59
CA LEU A 395 16.55 -1.40 15.54
C LEU A 395 15.38 -0.52 15.99
N ARG A 396 14.50 -1.01 16.87
CA ARG A 396 13.45 -0.20 17.51
C ARG A 396 14.02 0.79 18.51
N GLU A 397 14.92 0.34 19.38
CA GLU A 397 15.53 1.17 20.41
C GLU A 397 16.37 2.32 19.82
N ASN A 398 17.10 2.09 18.73
CA ASN A 398 17.92 3.10 18.09
C ASN A 398 17.19 3.97 17.04
N GLY A 399 15.87 3.78 16.88
CA GLY A 399 15.01 4.54 15.99
C GLY A 399 15.16 4.20 14.49
N ARG A 400 16.00 3.23 14.10
CA ARG A 400 16.15 2.84 12.68
C ARG A 400 14.88 2.21 12.14
N TYR A 401 14.20 1.38 12.93
CA TYR A 401 12.91 0.82 12.58
C TYR A 401 11.89 1.93 12.27
N GLN A 402 11.78 2.93 13.15
CA GLN A 402 10.83 4.03 12.97
C GLN A 402 11.12 4.83 11.69
N LYS A 403 12.41 5.03 11.38
CA LYS A 403 12.79 5.71 10.14
C LYS A 403 12.33 4.95 8.89
N ILE A 404 12.52 3.63 8.83
CA ILE A 404 12.05 2.78 7.73
C ILE A 404 10.52 2.82 7.66
N TYR A 405 9.83 2.76 8.81
CA TYR A 405 8.38 2.83 8.86
C TYR A 405 7.85 4.15 8.28
N ASP A 406 8.42 5.27 8.70
CA ASP A 406 8.01 6.61 8.26
C ASP A 406 8.27 6.84 6.76
N GLU A 407 9.32 6.23 6.21
CA GLU A 407 9.64 6.30 4.78
C GLU A 407 8.56 5.59 3.92
N TRP A 408 7.98 4.48 4.41
CA TRP A 408 7.02 3.68 3.63
C TRP A 408 5.55 3.99 3.94
N PHE A 409 5.23 4.37 5.16
CA PHE A 409 3.85 4.57 5.61
C PHE A 409 3.52 6.01 6.01
N GLY A 410 4.50 6.91 5.95
CA GLY A 410 4.36 8.30 6.37
C GLY A 410 4.53 8.48 7.88
N LYS A 411 4.75 9.72 8.28
CA LYS A 411 4.81 10.08 9.70
C LYS A 411 3.40 10.13 10.28
N ASN A 412 3.15 9.35 11.33
CA ASN A 412 1.96 9.47 12.16
C ASN A 412 1.99 10.75 12.98
#